data_c95e29303fcf3890c4ea7ffc35622e6f
#
_entry.id   c95e29303fcf3890c4ea7ffc35622e6f
#
_cell.length_a   1.000
_cell.length_b   1.000
_cell.length_c   1.000
_cell.angle_alpha   90.00
_cell.angle_beta   90.00
_cell.angle_gamma   90.00
#
_symmetry.space_group_name_H-M   'P 1'
#
loop_
_entity.id
_entity.type
_entity.pdbx_description
1 polymer ?
#
loop_
_entity_poly.entity_id
_entity_poly.type
_entity_poly.pdbx_seq_one_letter_code
_entity_poly.pdbx_strand_id
1 'polypeptide(L)'
;MKSGRTRAALLVLSSAALVAGCGGSDKFKNNPRPPTPVQLTGVVTDKEVTISPKRVGAGPIILIVSNQTDGAHTITLEGGGKTDTVGPVNPLDTATLQATLEPGTYTVKAGSKQAAKKEISPGTLTVGQARSSSSNQLLLP
;
A
#
# COMPACT_ATOMS: atom_id res chain seq x y z
N MET A 1 31.97 51.18 -64.70
CA MET A 1 31.97 52.09 -63.56
C MET A 1 30.71 51.89 -62.73
N LYS A 2 30.87 51.84 -61.42
CA LYS A 2 29.82 51.76 -60.39
C LYS A 2 29.09 50.41 -60.27
N SER A 3 29.07 49.72 -59.26
CA SER A 3 29.55 49.91 -57.96
C SER A 3 28.88 48.79 -57.08
N GLY A 4 29.69 47.95 -56.53
CA GLY A 4 29.18 47.07 -55.47
C GLY A 4 28.94 47.84 -54.15
N ARG A 5 27.84 47.72 -53.58
CA ARG A 5 27.57 48.07 -52.16
C ARG A 5 26.11 47.74 -51.84
N THR A 6 25.76 46.48 -51.73
CA THR A 6 24.50 46.04 -51.05
C THR A 6 24.54 44.55 -50.86
N ARG A 7 25.53 43.99 -50.18
CA ARG A 7 25.58 42.57 -49.79
C ARG A 7 26.04 42.33 -48.35
N ALA A 8 25.91 43.32 -47.49
CA ALA A 8 26.42 43.19 -46.12
C ALA A 8 25.36 43.47 -45.01
N ALA A 9 24.07 43.36 -45.29
CA ALA A 9 23.04 43.71 -44.30
C ALA A 9 21.99 42.59 -44.04
N LEU A 10 22.27 41.35 -44.37
CA LEU A 10 21.27 40.26 -44.24
C LEU A 10 21.73 39.06 -43.40
N LEU A 11 22.74 39.20 -42.58
CA LEU A 11 23.33 38.10 -41.83
C LEU A 11 23.34 38.29 -40.29
N VAL A 12 22.57 39.22 -39.73
CA VAL A 12 22.54 39.49 -38.27
C VAL A 12 21.18 39.23 -37.65
N LEU A 13 20.16 38.76 -38.36
CA LEU A 13 18.81 38.53 -37.79
C LEU A 13 18.45 37.07 -37.56
N SER A 14 19.38 36.12 -37.59
CA SER A 14 19.07 34.69 -37.46
C SER A 14 19.47 34.05 -36.11
N SER A 15 19.96 34.78 -35.13
CA SER A 15 20.52 34.18 -33.90
C SER A 15 19.76 34.50 -32.62
N ALA A 16 18.54 35.09 -32.67
CA ALA A 16 17.79 35.47 -31.49
C ALA A 16 16.54 34.58 -31.19
N ALA A 17 16.36 33.45 -31.85
CA ALA A 17 15.15 32.64 -31.75
C ALA A 17 15.32 31.32 -31.02
N LEU A 18 16.39 31.07 -30.26
CA LEU A 18 16.65 29.78 -29.61
C LEU A 18 16.61 29.78 -28.07
N VAL A 19 16.06 30.78 -27.41
CA VAL A 19 16.00 30.84 -25.95
C VAL A 19 14.55 30.85 -25.40
N ALA A 20 13.57 30.43 -26.19
CA ALA A 20 12.18 30.29 -25.72
C ALA A 20 11.80 28.81 -25.54
N GLY A 21 12.70 28.01 -25.02
CA GLY A 21 12.42 26.63 -24.74
C GLY A 21 12.76 26.27 -23.29
N CYS A 22 11.80 25.79 -22.54
CA CYS A 22 11.87 25.25 -21.18
C CYS A 22 11.60 26.24 -20.05
N GLY A 23 10.35 26.55 -19.87
CA GLY A 23 9.86 27.28 -18.72
C GLY A 23 8.36 27.06 -18.50
N GLY A 24 7.82 25.94 -18.98
CA GLY A 24 6.51 25.46 -18.52
C GLY A 24 6.66 25.02 -17.07
N SER A 25 6.36 25.91 -16.12
CA SER A 25 6.08 25.46 -14.76
C SER A 25 4.80 24.64 -14.78
N ASP A 26 4.92 23.38 -15.24
CA ASP A 26 3.86 22.40 -15.06
C ASP A 26 3.67 22.25 -13.57
N LYS A 27 2.66 22.98 -13.07
CA LYS A 27 2.18 22.86 -11.70
C LYS A 27 1.51 21.49 -11.59
N PHE A 28 2.30 20.44 -11.59
CA PHE A 28 1.82 19.12 -11.23
C PHE A 28 1.25 19.24 -9.83
N LYS A 29 -0.06 19.02 -9.71
CA LYS A 29 -0.70 18.94 -8.40
C LYS A 29 -0.01 17.80 -7.67
N ASN A 30 0.72 18.14 -6.63
CA ASN A 30 1.34 17.16 -5.76
C ASN A 30 0.24 16.49 -4.93
N ASN A 31 -0.43 15.51 -5.52
CA ASN A 31 -1.44 14.75 -4.83
C ASN A 31 -0.74 13.86 -3.78
N PRO A 32 -1.20 13.88 -2.51
CA PRO A 32 -0.65 13.02 -1.48
C PRO A 32 -0.69 11.57 -1.94
N ARG A 33 0.43 10.88 -1.88
CA ARG A 33 0.47 9.45 -2.18
C ARG A 33 -0.22 8.68 -1.05
N PRO A 34 -0.99 7.63 -1.37
CA PRO A 34 -1.58 6.80 -0.32
C PRO A 34 -0.47 6.21 0.57
N PRO A 35 -0.75 5.95 1.86
CA PRO A 35 0.24 5.35 2.74
C PRO A 35 0.66 3.97 2.22
N THR A 36 1.94 3.64 2.39
CA THR A 36 2.47 2.33 2.00
C THR A 36 1.77 1.22 2.80
N PRO A 37 1.39 0.09 2.18
CA PRO A 37 0.86 -1.05 2.90
C PRO A 37 1.80 -1.54 4.01
N VAL A 38 1.27 -1.77 5.20
CA VAL A 38 2.01 -2.39 6.31
C VAL A 38 1.80 -3.89 6.26
N GLN A 39 2.89 -4.64 6.33
CA GLN A 39 2.83 -6.08 6.40
C GLN A 39 2.62 -6.54 7.84
N LEU A 40 1.61 -7.39 8.03
CA LEU A 40 1.30 -8.08 9.27
C LEU A 40 1.49 -9.58 9.05
N THR A 41 1.88 -10.28 10.10
CA THR A 41 1.95 -11.74 10.09
C THR A 41 0.92 -12.32 11.05
N GLY A 42 0.26 -13.37 10.61
CA GLY A 42 -0.65 -14.18 11.41
C GLY A 42 -0.19 -15.62 11.47
N VAL A 43 -0.40 -16.27 12.59
CA VAL A 43 -0.17 -17.71 12.75
C VAL A 43 -1.42 -18.32 13.35
N VAL A 44 -1.91 -19.38 12.70
CA VAL A 44 -3.00 -20.22 13.19
C VAL A 44 -2.41 -21.48 13.80
N THR A 45 -2.74 -21.72 15.05
CA THR A 45 -2.43 -22.95 15.78
C THR A 45 -3.71 -23.64 16.19
N ASP A 46 -3.65 -24.85 16.74
CA ASP A 46 -4.83 -25.55 17.28
C ASP A 46 -5.48 -24.85 18.48
N LYS A 47 -4.84 -23.83 19.03
CA LYS A 47 -5.31 -23.11 20.21
C LYS A 47 -5.83 -21.72 19.88
N GLU A 48 -5.09 -20.98 19.08
CA GLU A 48 -5.38 -19.58 18.82
C GLU A 48 -4.80 -19.08 17.50
N VAL A 49 -5.33 -17.95 17.06
CA VAL A 49 -4.76 -17.11 16.00
C VAL A 49 -3.93 -16.00 16.66
N THR A 50 -2.66 -15.89 16.31
CA THR A 50 -1.81 -14.78 16.75
C THR A 50 -1.54 -13.83 15.61
N ILE A 51 -1.46 -12.52 15.90
CA ILE A 51 -1.17 -11.46 14.93
C ILE A 51 0.01 -10.63 15.41
N SER A 52 0.92 -10.31 14.52
CA SER A 52 2.08 -9.45 14.81
C SER A 52 2.30 -8.43 13.68
N PRO A 53 2.46 -7.14 14.00
CA PRO A 53 2.21 -6.52 15.29
C PRO A 53 0.71 -6.51 15.67
N LYS A 54 0.39 -6.49 16.97
CA LYS A 54 -1.00 -6.42 17.47
C LYS A 54 -1.62 -5.03 17.32
N ARG A 55 -0.82 -4.02 17.00
CA ARG A 55 -1.27 -2.63 16.81
C ARG A 55 -0.66 -2.05 15.54
N VAL A 56 -1.47 -1.34 14.77
CA VAL A 56 -1.06 -0.69 13.53
C VAL A 56 -1.87 0.60 13.34
N GLY A 57 -1.37 1.56 12.58
CA GLY A 57 -2.18 2.72 12.16
C GLY A 57 -3.11 2.36 11.00
N ALA A 58 -4.24 3.07 10.89
CA ALA A 58 -5.20 2.87 9.80
C ALA A 58 -4.59 3.10 8.42
N GLY A 59 -5.14 2.43 7.42
CA GLY A 59 -4.66 2.44 6.04
C GLY A 59 -4.47 1.03 5.48
N PRO A 60 -3.84 0.90 4.30
CA PRO A 60 -3.66 -0.37 3.62
C PRO A 60 -2.72 -1.30 4.40
N ILE A 61 -3.09 -2.58 4.46
CA ILE A 61 -2.32 -3.66 5.08
C ILE A 61 -2.20 -4.86 4.13
N ILE A 62 -1.18 -5.67 4.39
CA ILE A 62 -1.00 -7.00 3.83
C ILE A 62 -0.86 -7.95 5.01
N LEU A 63 -1.86 -8.80 5.25
CA LEU A 63 -1.83 -9.81 6.30
C LEU A 63 -1.43 -11.15 5.68
N ILE A 64 -0.27 -11.67 6.06
CA ILE A 64 0.20 -13.01 5.68
C ILE A 64 -0.09 -13.94 6.83
N VAL A 65 -0.90 -14.97 6.59
CA VAL A 65 -1.29 -15.94 7.62
C VAL A 65 -0.72 -17.32 7.27
N SER A 66 -0.02 -17.91 8.23
CA SER A 66 0.47 -19.29 8.16
C SER A 66 -0.44 -20.22 8.97
N ASN A 67 -0.87 -21.30 8.35
CA ASN A 67 -1.64 -22.34 9.03
C ASN A 67 -0.70 -23.43 9.56
N GLN A 68 -0.57 -23.53 10.88
CA GLN A 68 0.25 -24.53 11.56
C GLN A 68 -0.60 -25.65 12.20
N THR A 69 -1.82 -25.85 11.72
CA THR A 69 -2.70 -26.93 12.14
C THR A 69 -2.70 -28.06 11.14
N ASP A 70 -3.28 -29.19 11.51
CA ASP A 70 -3.46 -30.35 10.62
C ASP A 70 -4.67 -30.23 9.67
N GLY A 71 -5.47 -29.19 9.81
CA GLY A 71 -6.68 -28.95 9.02
C GLY A 71 -6.61 -27.70 8.16
N ALA A 72 -7.40 -27.69 7.08
CA ALA A 72 -7.56 -26.50 6.26
C ALA A 72 -8.51 -25.48 6.94
N HIS A 73 -8.16 -24.20 6.94
CA HIS A 73 -8.95 -23.13 7.55
C HIS A 73 -9.21 -21.97 6.61
N THR A 74 -10.42 -21.43 6.68
CA THR A 74 -10.72 -20.12 6.10
C THR A 74 -10.38 -19.04 7.12
N ILE A 75 -9.60 -18.07 6.72
CA ILE A 75 -9.21 -16.94 7.57
C ILE A 75 -10.17 -15.79 7.30
N THR A 76 -10.73 -15.25 8.36
CA THR A 76 -11.69 -14.13 8.29
C THR A 76 -11.19 -12.97 9.14
N LEU A 77 -11.07 -11.80 8.53
CA LEU A 77 -10.77 -10.54 9.20
C LEU A 77 -12.08 -9.76 9.31
N GLU A 78 -12.54 -9.51 10.53
CA GLU A 78 -13.79 -8.80 10.83
C GLU A 78 -13.52 -7.54 11.65
N GLY A 79 -14.14 -6.42 11.28
CA GLY A 79 -14.04 -5.15 12.00
C GLY A 79 -14.42 -3.96 11.14
N GLY A 80 -14.70 -2.81 11.74
CA GLY A 80 -15.06 -1.60 11.00
C GLY A 80 -16.27 -1.77 10.05
N GLY A 81 -17.20 -2.69 10.35
CA GLY A 81 -18.35 -2.99 9.50
C GLY A 81 -18.01 -3.77 8.22
N LYS A 82 -16.80 -4.31 8.11
CA LYS A 82 -16.32 -5.09 6.96
C LYS A 82 -15.91 -6.49 7.39
N THR A 83 -15.98 -7.41 6.44
CA THR A 83 -15.53 -8.79 6.59
C THR A 83 -14.78 -9.17 5.33
N ASP A 84 -13.51 -9.47 5.49
CA ASP A 84 -12.64 -9.96 4.42
C ASP A 84 -12.22 -11.40 4.71
N THR A 85 -12.18 -12.26 3.69
CA THR A 85 -11.85 -13.67 3.85
C THR A 85 -10.81 -14.12 2.85
N VAL A 86 -9.99 -15.09 3.26
CA VAL A 86 -9.05 -15.80 2.37
C VAL A 86 -8.99 -17.27 2.75
N GLY A 87 -8.84 -18.12 1.78
CA GLY A 87 -8.70 -19.56 1.97
C GLY A 87 -9.67 -20.40 1.12
N PRO A 88 -9.70 -21.72 1.31
CA PRO A 88 -9.08 -22.46 2.43
C PRO A 88 -7.54 -22.45 2.38
N VAL A 89 -6.90 -22.24 3.52
CA VAL A 89 -5.46 -22.34 3.72
C VAL A 89 -5.15 -23.76 4.21
N ASN A 90 -4.43 -24.53 3.44
CA ASN A 90 -4.10 -25.92 3.79
C ASN A 90 -3.11 -26.00 4.96
N PRO A 91 -2.98 -27.16 5.60
CA PRO A 91 -1.93 -27.40 6.60
C PRO A 91 -0.54 -27.01 6.08
N LEU A 92 0.23 -26.32 6.92
CA LEU A 92 1.59 -25.85 6.64
C LEU A 92 1.71 -24.89 5.45
N ASP A 93 0.60 -24.36 4.96
CA ASP A 93 0.54 -23.38 3.88
C ASP A 93 0.34 -21.96 4.41
N THR A 94 0.46 -20.97 3.54
CA THR A 94 0.26 -19.56 3.82
C THR A 94 -0.76 -18.95 2.87
N ALA A 95 -1.48 -17.94 3.35
CA ALA A 95 -2.33 -17.10 2.51
C ALA A 95 -2.10 -15.63 2.80
N THR A 96 -2.41 -14.80 1.81
CA THR A 96 -2.27 -13.35 1.91
C THR A 96 -3.64 -12.69 1.75
N LEU A 97 -3.99 -11.86 2.71
CA LEU A 97 -5.18 -11.02 2.69
C LEU A 97 -4.76 -9.55 2.62
N GLN A 98 -5.33 -8.81 1.69
CA GLN A 98 -5.10 -7.37 1.54
C GLN A 98 -6.37 -6.62 1.90
N ALA A 99 -6.23 -5.61 2.75
CA ALA A 99 -7.36 -4.79 3.20
C ALA A 99 -6.91 -3.35 3.47
N THR A 100 -7.86 -2.43 3.43
CA THR A 100 -7.67 -1.07 3.96
C THR A 100 -8.50 -0.94 5.23
N LEU A 101 -7.80 -0.73 6.35
CA LEU A 101 -8.40 -0.71 7.68
C LEU A 101 -8.63 0.73 8.15
N GLU A 102 -9.81 0.96 8.69
CA GLU A 102 -10.18 2.18 9.43
C GLU A 102 -9.80 2.02 10.92
N PRO A 103 -9.71 3.11 11.70
CA PRO A 103 -9.48 3.02 13.14
C PRO A 103 -10.52 2.15 13.83
N GLY A 104 -10.09 1.25 14.71
CA GLY A 104 -10.99 0.34 15.42
C GLY A 104 -10.30 -0.94 15.85
N THR A 105 -11.11 -1.88 16.36
CA THR A 105 -10.65 -3.21 16.72
C THR A 105 -11.13 -4.21 15.67
N TYR A 106 -10.22 -5.06 15.25
CA TYR A 106 -10.46 -6.12 14.29
C TYR A 106 -10.18 -7.46 14.93
N THR A 107 -10.92 -8.47 14.48
CA THR A 107 -10.79 -9.86 14.92
C THR A 107 -10.40 -10.72 13.73
N VAL A 108 -9.36 -11.54 13.90
CA VAL A 108 -8.93 -12.52 12.89
C VAL A 108 -9.32 -13.90 13.39
N LYS A 109 -10.17 -14.58 12.65
CA LYS A 109 -10.69 -15.91 12.96
C LYS A 109 -10.15 -16.94 11.98
N ALA A 110 -9.91 -18.13 12.45
CA ALA A 110 -9.68 -19.30 11.63
C ALA A 110 -10.86 -20.26 11.78
N GLY A 111 -11.58 -20.53 10.69
CA GLY A 111 -12.73 -21.41 10.68
C GLY A 111 -12.56 -22.56 9.70
N SER A 112 -13.10 -23.71 10.02
CA SER A 112 -13.17 -24.85 9.11
C SER A 112 -14.56 -25.48 9.18
N LYS A 113 -15.14 -25.79 8.03
CA LYS A 113 -16.41 -26.52 7.96
C LYS A 113 -16.27 -27.99 8.43
N GLN A 114 -15.05 -28.51 8.46
CA GLN A 114 -14.79 -29.96 8.64
C GLN A 114 -13.99 -30.30 9.91
N ALA A 115 -13.33 -29.36 10.57
CA ALA A 115 -12.32 -29.66 11.59
C ALA A 115 -12.60 -29.14 13.01
N ALA A 116 -13.77 -28.61 13.27
CA ALA A 116 -14.03 -28.00 14.58
C ALA A 116 -14.36 -29.03 15.65
N LYS A 117 -13.40 -29.85 16.04
CA LYS A 117 -13.46 -30.53 17.34
C LYS A 117 -13.19 -29.55 18.51
N LYS A 118 -12.56 -28.41 18.23
CA LYS A 118 -12.29 -27.37 19.20
C LYS A 118 -12.22 -26.01 18.47
N GLU A 119 -12.89 -25.01 19.04
CA GLU A 119 -12.85 -23.65 18.56
C GLU A 119 -11.44 -23.07 18.75
N ILE A 120 -10.87 -22.50 17.67
CA ILE A 120 -9.59 -21.79 17.70
C ILE A 120 -9.88 -20.37 18.17
N SER A 121 -9.25 -19.95 19.27
CA SER A 121 -9.41 -18.60 19.80
C SER A 121 -8.97 -17.55 18.78
N PRO A 122 -9.79 -16.50 18.52
CA PRO A 122 -9.46 -15.49 17.51
C PRO A 122 -8.32 -14.59 17.97
N GLY A 123 -7.56 -14.08 17.01
CA GLY A 123 -6.58 -13.03 17.20
C GLY A 123 -7.19 -11.64 17.15
N THR A 124 -6.65 -10.70 17.90
CA THR A 124 -7.12 -9.31 17.93
C THR A 124 -6.05 -8.37 17.35
N LEU A 125 -6.49 -7.44 16.49
CA LEU A 125 -5.69 -6.38 15.92
C LEU A 125 -6.32 -5.02 16.28
N THR A 126 -5.55 -4.15 16.91
CA THR A 126 -5.97 -2.77 17.19
C THR A 126 -5.44 -1.83 16.11
N VAL A 127 -6.33 -1.11 15.46
CA VAL A 127 -6.01 -0.13 14.43
C VAL A 127 -6.19 1.27 14.99
N GLY A 128 -5.10 2.02 15.08
CA GLY A 128 -5.07 3.41 15.54
C GLY A 128 -5.40 4.42 14.45
N GLN A 129 -5.01 5.67 14.67
CA GLN A 129 -5.24 6.75 13.71
C GLN A 129 -4.60 6.45 12.35
N ALA A 130 -5.12 7.12 11.32
CA ALA A 130 -4.60 7.00 9.97
C ALA A 130 -3.09 7.33 9.92
N ARG A 131 -2.35 6.50 9.20
CA ARG A 131 -0.95 6.77 8.91
C ARG A 131 -0.86 7.93 7.94
N SER A 132 0.10 8.83 8.17
CA SER A 132 0.39 9.88 7.20
C SER A 132 0.73 9.23 5.85
N SER A 133 0.13 9.73 4.77
CA SER A 133 0.65 9.47 3.44
C SER A 133 2.13 9.85 3.44
N SER A 134 2.97 9.11 2.73
CA SER A 134 4.37 9.50 2.51
C SER A 134 4.36 10.89 1.90
N SER A 135 4.44 11.90 2.76
CA SER A 135 4.35 13.28 2.38
C SER A 135 5.65 13.68 1.69
N ASN A 136 5.54 14.70 0.91
CA ASN A 136 6.53 15.49 0.25
C ASN A 136 7.63 16.09 1.16
N GLN A 137 7.90 15.56 2.31
CA GLN A 137 9.11 15.85 3.04
C GLN A 137 10.24 15.10 2.34
N LEU A 138 10.73 15.71 1.28
CA LEU A 138 12.07 15.45 0.82
C LEU A 138 12.97 15.83 1.99
N LEU A 139 13.43 14.87 2.75
CA LEU A 139 14.53 15.07 3.67
C LEU A 139 15.76 15.25 2.78
N LEU A 140 16.02 16.49 2.39
CA LEU A 140 17.30 16.86 1.79
C LEU A 140 18.35 16.77 2.89
N PRO A 141 19.50 16.14 2.57
CA PRO A 141 20.63 16.07 3.51
C PRO A 141 21.19 17.45 3.83
#